data_cf430071f8247ab6697cdd96b5020787
#
_entry.id   cf430071f8247ab6697cdd96b5020787
#
_cell.length_a   1.000
_cell.length_b   1.000
_cell.length_c   1.000
_cell.angle_alpha   90.00
_cell.angle_beta   90.00
_cell.angle_gamma   90.00
#
_symmetry.space_group_name_H-M   'P 1'
#
loop_
_entity.id
_entity.type
_entity.pdbx_description
1 polymer ?
#
loop_
_entity_poly.entity_id
_entity_poly.type
_entity_poly.pdbx_seq_one_letter_code
_entity_poly.pdbx_strand_id
1 'polypeptide(L)'
;GKESGLPVGKPPEFRCRELTDNAMPPVPGMARHLRRVNGLGDQDTRLTAVSGDPSGSPRAVNWTPSKAQWAWINLVGVALTVLGFVGHFAAWALSRSASGGRFGLTDVVMVIVVTVVLIVAHELGHGLALLTLGHRPTFGVARVGRVVVVLTTTALGVRTSRRAFDYVALAPLVLLTSATLSWAAYGPMGGAAVVPGAFTWAGVSGDLALVARASRTPQGSLIEDRQTGLRIHPPENTAARGHRD
;
A
#
# COMPACT_ATOMS: atom_id res chain seq x y z
N GLY A 1 21.84 -24.80 -53.23
CA GLY A 1 22.13 -24.18 -51.95
C GLY A 1 21.70 -25.15 -50.85
N LYS A 2 22.67 -25.75 -50.13
CA LYS A 2 22.46 -26.65 -48.99
C LYS A 2 22.24 -25.78 -47.74
N GLU A 3 21.08 -25.83 -47.14
CA GLU A 3 20.83 -25.26 -45.82
C GLU A 3 21.27 -26.26 -44.74
N SER A 4 22.29 -25.89 -43.98
CA SER A 4 22.77 -26.64 -42.82
C SER A 4 21.96 -26.22 -41.59
N GLY A 5 21.02 -27.08 -41.17
CA GLY A 5 20.27 -26.92 -39.91
C GLY A 5 21.16 -27.20 -38.70
N LEU A 6 21.29 -26.23 -37.81
CA LEU A 6 21.90 -26.40 -36.49
C LEU A 6 20.90 -27.07 -35.53
N PRO A 7 21.33 -28.03 -34.70
CA PRO A 7 20.45 -28.67 -33.75
C PRO A 7 20.14 -27.75 -32.54
N VAL A 8 18.85 -27.55 -32.26
CA VAL A 8 18.36 -26.87 -31.08
C VAL A 8 18.57 -27.78 -29.87
N GLY A 9 19.51 -27.42 -29.03
CA GLY A 9 19.77 -28.09 -27.76
C GLY A 9 18.62 -27.88 -26.76
N LYS A 10 18.12 -28.98 -26.15
CA LYS A 10 17.16 -28.95 -25.07
C LYS A 10 17.76 -28.29 -23.81
N PRO A 11 17.00 -27.47 -23.06
CA PRO A 11 17.48 -26.90 -21.80
C PRO A 11 17.66 -28.00 -20.75
N PRO A 12 18.63 -27.83 -19.82
CA PRO A 12 18.87 -28.81 -18.77
C PRO A 12 17.72 -28.84 -17.75
N GLU A 13 17.19 -30.03 -17.52
CA GLU A 13 16.27 -30.31 -16.41
C GLU A 13 17.03 -30.22 -15.08
N PHE A 14 16.77 -29.15 -14.31
CA PHE A 14 17.21 -29.08 -12.92
C PHE A 14 16.36 -30.03 -12.06
N ARG A 15 16.91 -31.19 -11.78
CA ARG A 15 16.35 -32.18 -10.85
C ARG A 15 16.63 -31.67 -9.42
N CYS A 16 15.61 -31.14 -8.73
CA CYS A 16 15.64 -30.91 -7.29
C CYS A 16 15.80 -32.27 -6.58
N ARG A 17 17.03 -32.63 -6.18
CA ARG A 17 17.30 -33.80 -5.34
C ARG A 17 17.45 -33.30 -3.90
N GLU A 18 16.51 -33.74 -3.08
CA GLU A 18 16.56 -34.01 -1.65
C GLU A 18 17.83 -33.56 -0.89
N LEU A 19 17.67 -32.54 -0.05
CA LEU A 19 18.49 -32.27 1.13
C LEU A 19 17.55 -32.15 2.34
N THR A 20 16.89 -33.24 2.67
CA THR A 20 16.37 -33.55 3.99
C THR A 20 17.29 -34.59 4.58
N ASP A 21 18.01 -34.21 5.63
CA ASP A 21 18.52 -35.00 6.73
C ASP A 21 19.87 -34.44 7.22
N ASN A 22 19.77 -33.39 8.04
CA ASN A 22 20.73 -33.12 9.12
C ASN A 22 20.07 -32.13 10.10
N ALA A 23 19.00 -32.60 10.75
CA ALA A 23 18.45 -31.92 11.91
C ALA A 23 19.39 -32.19 13.10
N MET A 24 20.14 -31.17 13.52
CA MET A 24 20.82 -31.19 14.81
C MET A 24 19.80 -31.43 15.93
N PRO A 25 20.11 -32.28 16.92
CA PRO A 25 19.24 -32.51 18.07
C PRO A 25 19.10 -31.22 18.89
N PRO A 26 17.90 -30.91 19.42
CA PRO A 26 17.66 -29.69 20.21
C PRO A 26 18.49 -29.71 21.51
N VAL A 27 19.22 -28.62 21.75
CA VAL A 27 20.01 -28.43 22.98
C VAL A 27 19.04 -28.34 24.17
N PRO A 28 19.15 -29.24 25.20
CA PRO A 28 18.26 -29.17 26.36
C PRO A 28 18.63 -27.97 27.22
N GLY A 29 17.71 -27.00 27.31
CA GLY A 29 17.86 -25.83 28.17
C GLY A 29 17.31 -24.53 27.55
N MET A 30 17.21 -24.42 26.24
CA MET A 30 16.80 -23.17 25.58
C MET A 30 15.26 -22.91 25.59
N ALA A 31 14.47 -23.94 25.84
CA ALA A 31 13.00 -23.84 25.87
C ALA A 31 12.41 -23.15 27.12
N ARG A 32 13.18 -23.00 28.21
CA ARG A 32 12.65 -22.38 29.47
C ARG A 32 12.79 -20.86 29.52
N HIS A 33 13.66 -20.27 28.73
CA HIS A 33 13.87 -18.81 28.77
C HIS A 33 12.90 -18.04 27.89
N LEU A 34 12.30 -18.67 26.87
CA LEU A 34 11.33 -18.04 25.99
C LEU A 34 9.90 -17.96 26.54
N ARG A 35 9.59 -18.70 27.64
CA ARG A 35 8.25 -18.68 28.25
C ARG A 35 8.02 -17.56 29.27
N ARG A 36 9.05 -16.84 29.70
CA ARG A 36 8.94 -15.81 30.76
C ARG A 36 8.78 -14.38 30.24
N VAL A 37 8.90 -14.15 28.94
CA VAL A 37 8.74 -12.81 28.31
C VAL A 37 7.35 -12.60 27.73
N ASN A 38 6.48 -13.63 27.69
CA ASN A 38 5.14 -13.56 27.08
C ASN A 38 4.02 -13.12 28.02
N GLY A 39 4.34 -12.41 29.08
CA GLY A 39 3.35 -12.06 30.12
C GLY A 39 3.22 -10.58 30.39
N LEU A 40 3.17 -9.69 29.41
CA LEU A 40 2.75 -8.30 29.61
C LEU A 40 2.44 -7.64 28.27
N GLY A 41 1.15 -7.39 28.02
CA GLY A 41 0.67 -6.29 27.19
C GLY A 41 0.65 -6.51 25.69
N ASP A 42 -0.54 -6.77 25.19
CA ASP A 42 -1.07 -6.32 23.89
C ASP A 42 -0.05 -6.24 22.71
N GLN A 43 0.41 -7.42 22.26
CA GLN A 43 1.28 -7.54 21.10
C GLN A 43 0.51 -8.04 19.86
N ASP A 44 -0.48 -7.27 19.41
CA ASP A 44 -1.18 -7.57 18.16
C ASP A 44 -0.52 -6.91 16.93
N THR A 45 0.68 -6.36 17.11
CA THR A 45 1.51 -5.88 15.99
C THR A 45 2.48 -6.98 15.61
N ARG A 46 2.16 -7.78 14.59
CA ARG A 46 3.07 -8.83 14.10
C ARG A 46 4.29 -8.19 13.42
N LEU A 47 5.30 -7.87 14.22
CA LEU A 47 6.64 -7.59 13.73
C LEU A 47 7.35 -8.94 13.52
N THR A 48 7.36 -9.48 12.32
CA THR A 48 8.14 -10.67 12.01
C THR A 48 9.56 -10.24 11.61
N ALA A 49 10.54 -10.54 12.48
CA ALA A 49 11.94 -10.40 12.13
C ALA A 49 12.28 -11.45 11.06
N VAL A 50 12.73 -11.00 9.90
CA VAL A 50 13.24 -11.89 8.85
C VAL A 50 14.58 -12.46 9.32
N SER A 51 14.75 -13.77 9.19
CA SER A 51 15.95 -14.55 9.52
C SER A 51 17.23 -13.85 9.05
N GLY A 52 18.24 -13.74 9.95
CA GLY A 52 19.37 -12.85 9.77
C GLY A 52 20.31 -13.26 8.65
N ASP A 53 20.80 -12.26 7.95
CA ASP A 53 22.03 -12.29 7.17
C ASP A 53 23.22 -12.33 8.13
N PRO A 54 24.18 -13.27 7.97
CA PRO A 54 25.37 -13.34 8.80
C PRO A 54 26.30 -12.11 8.68
N SER A 55 26.03 -11.19 7.76
CA SER A 55 26.84 -9.98 7.53
C SER A 55 26.67 -8.86 8.60
N GLY A 56 25.84 -9.07 9.63
CA GLY A 56 25.62 -8.05 10.67
C GLY A 56 24.80 -6.82 10.22
N SER A 57 24.26 -6.83 9.00
CA SER A 57 23.40 -5.76 8.50
C SER A 57 22.12 -5.63 9.33
N PRO A 58 21.66 -4.40 9.65
CA PRO A 58 20.44 -4.21 10.44
C PRO A 58 19.26 -4.88 9.76
N ARG A 59 18.56 -5.74 10.51
CA ARG A 59 17.46 -6.56 10.00
C ARG A 59 16.30 -5.71 9.53
N ALA A 60 15.84 -5.94 8.30
CA ALA A 60 14.61 -5.35 7.82
C ALA A 60 13.41 -5.84 8.65
N VAL A 61 12.51 -4.92 9.01
CA VAL A 61 11.31 -5.20 9.80
C VAL A 61 10.10 -5.16 8.89
N ASN A 62 9.35 -6.27 8.82
CA ASN A 62 8.07 -6.28 8.14
C ASN A 62 6.98 -5.79 9.10
N TRP A 63 6.15 -4.89 8.61
CA TRP A 63 4.98 -4.40 9.33
C TRP A 63 3.72 -4.65 8.51
N THR A 64 2.72 -5.22 9.15
CA THR A 64 1.37 -5.39 8.63
C THR A 64 0.38 -4.87 9.67
N PRO A 65 -0.71 -4.19 9.26
CA PRO A 65 -1.72 -3.72 10.20
C PRO A 65 -2.36 -4.87 10.98
N SER A 66 -2.49 -4.70 12.30
CA SER A 66 -3.26 -5.60 13.16
C SER A 66 -4.77 -5.45 12.87
N LYS A 67 -5.58 -6.36 13.40
CA LYS A 67 -7.06 -6.29 13.28
C LYS A 67 -7.61 -4.97 13.85
N ALA A 68 -7.09 -4.53 14.99
CA ALA A 68 -7.49 -3.27 15.61
C ALA A 68 -7.08 -2.07 14.73
N GLN A 69 -5.88 -2.08 14.15
CA GLN A 69 -5.43 -1.05 13.22
C GLN A 69 -6.30 -1.03 11.95
N TRP A 70 -6.67 -2.19 11.42
CA TRP A 70 -7.62 -2.27 10.31
C TRP A 70 -8.98 -1.67 10.64
N ALA A 71 -9.51 -1.93 11.85
CA ALA A 71 -10.76 -1.31 12.30
C ALA A 71 -10.64 0.23 12.36
N TRP A 72 -9.52 0.74 12.89
CA TRP A 72 -9.24 2.17 12.90
C TRP A 72 -9.10 2.78 11.51
N ILE A 73 -8.39 2.12 10.58
CA ILE A 73 -8.25 2.56 9.18
C ILE A 73 -9.63 2.68 8.53
N ASN A 74 -10.49 1.69 8.73
CA ASN A 74 -11.86 1.73 8.20
C ASN A 74 -12.69 2.86 8.84
N LEU A 75 -12.59 3.08 10.16
CA LEU A 75 -13.28 4.18 10.83
C LEU A 75 -12.81 5.54 10.30
N VAL A 76 -11.50 5.72 10.13
CA VAL A 76 -10.94 6.92 9.51
C VAL A 76 -11.44 7.04 8.06
N GLY A 77 -11.51 5.95 7.30
CA GLY A 77 -12.06 5.93 5.95
C GLY A 77 -13.50 6.43 5.89
N VAL A 78 -14.35 5.99 6.82
CA VAL A 78 -15.73 6.48 6.93
C VAL A 78 -15.76 7.99 7.24
N ALA A 79 -14.97 8.45 8.21
CA ALA A 79 -14.90 9.87 8.56
C ALA A 79 -14.40 10.73 7.37
N LEU A 80 -13.38 10.24 6.65
CA LEU A 80 -12.87 10.90 5.45
C LEU A 80 -13.92 10.92 4.32
N THR A 81 -14.69 9.85 4.15
CA THR A 81 -15.80 9.82 3.17
C THR A 81 -16.83 10.90 3.49
N VAL A 82 -17.23 11.04 4.75
CA VAL A 82 -18.16 12.10 5.16
C VAL A 82 -17.56 13.48 4.90
N LEU A 83 -16.31 13.72 5.26
CA LEU A 83 -15.62 14.98 5.01
C LEU A 83 -15.50 15.27 3.51
N GLY A 84 -15.13 14.27 2.71
CA GLY A 84 -15.07 14.34 1.26
C GLY A 84 -16.43 14.67 0.66
N PHE A 85 -17.50 14.04 1.15
CA PHE A 85 -18.87 14.34 0.71
C PHE A 85 -19.26 15.80 0.99
N VAL A 86 -19.02 16.29 2.21
CA VAL A 86 -19.31 17.67 2.59
C VAL A 86 -18.53 18.64 1.71
N GLY A 87 -17.24 18.40 1.48
CA GLY A 87 -16.40 19.26 0.65
C GLY A 87 -16.86 19.31 -0.81
N HIS A 88 -17.14 18.16 -1.44
CA HIS A 88 -17.61 18.09 -2.82
C HIS A 88 -19.02 18.66 -2.99
N PHE A 89 -19.91 18.38 -2.03
CA PHE A 89 -21.25 18.94 -2.02
C PHE A 89 -21.21 20.48 -1.89
N ALA A 90 -20.38 21.00 -0.98
CA ALA A 90 -20.20 22.45 -0.84
C ALA A 90 -19.64 23.08 -2.13
N ALA A 91 -18.62 22.47 -2.75
CA ALA A 91 -18.08 22.94 -4.02
C ALA A 91 -19.14 22.99 -5.11
N TRP A 92 -19.97 21.95 -5.21
CA TRP A 92 -21.08 21.91 -6.16
C TRP A 92 -22.16 22.92 -5.83
N ALA A 93 -22.61 23.01 -4.58
CA ALA A 93 -23.72 23.88 -4.17
C ALA A 93 -23.37 25.36 -4.24
N LEU A 94 -22.13 25.74 -3.89
CA LEU A 94 -21.68 27.13 -3.91
C LEU A 94 -21.41 27.68 -5.33
N SER A 95 -21.01 26.80 -6.25
CA SER A 95 -20.67 27.20 -7.62
C SER A 95 -21.87 27.25 -8.58
N ARG A 96 -22.98 26.63 -8.20
CA ARG A 96 -24.19 26.58 -9.04
C ARG A 96 -25.38 27.21 -8.33
N SER A 97 -25.98 28.16 -8.98
CA SER A 97 -27.40 28.48 -8.71
C SER A 97 -28.18 27.18 -8.96
N ALA A 98 -28.86 26.68 -7.94
CA ALA A 98 -29.56 25.39 -7.92
C ALA A 98 -30.55 25.26 -9.10
N SER A 99 -30.09 24.87 -10.26
CA SER A 99 -30.96 24.39 -11.32
C SER A 99 -31.45 23.02 -10.87
N GLY A 100 -32.69 22.92 -10.43
CA GLY A 100 -33.35 21.75 -9.91
C GLY A 100 -33.42 20.62 -10.94
N GLY A 101 -32.32 19.92 -11.18
CA GLY A 101 -32.28 18.70 -11.96
C GLY A 101 -32.98 17.58 -11.20
N ARG A 102 -33.78 16.77 -11.87
CA ARG A 102 -34.33 15.52 -11.33
C ARG A 102 -33.23 14.49 -11.34
N PHE A 103 -32.95 13.91 -10.18
CA PHE A 103 -32.05 12.75 -10.07
C PHE A 103 -32.74 11.53 -10.70
N GLY A 104 -32.12 10.92 -11.71
CA GLY A 104 -32.65 9.81 -12.48
C GLY A 104 -31.72 8.59 -12.53
N LEU A 105 -32.16 7.56 -13.23
CA LEU A 105 -31.36 6.32 -13.41
C LEU A 105 -29.99 6.61 -14.06
N THR A 106 -29.94 7.57 -14.99
CA THR A 106 -28.70 7.97 -15.66
C THR A 106 -27.67 8.49 -14.65
N ASP A 107 -28.10 9.26 -13.65
CA ASP A 107 -27.20 9.78 -12.61
C ASP A 107 -26.64 8.65 -11.74
N VAL A 108 -27.47 7.66 -11.41
CA VAL A 108 -27.03 6.46 -10.66
C VAL A 108 -25.95 5.70 -11.46
N VAL A 109 -26.20 5.44 -12.74
CA VAL A 109 -25.24 4.76 -13.61
C VAL A 109 -23.95 5.56 -13.72
N MET A 110 -24.03 6.88 -13.90
CA MET A 110 -22.86 7.75 -13.96
C MET A 110 -22.05 7.71 -12.65
N VAL A 111 -22.68 7.79 -11.48
CA VAL A 111 -22.03 7.66 -10.19
C VAL A 111 -21.26 6.34 -10.07
N ILE A 112 -21.88 5.21 -10.46
CA ILE A 112 -21.24 3.89 -10.41
C ILE A 112 -20.04 3.85 -11.36
N VAL A 113 -20.21 4.23 -12.61
CA VAL A 113 -19.13 4.19 -13.62
C VAL A 113 -17.97 5.07 -13.20
N VAL A 114 -18.24 6.31 -12.77
CA VAL A 114 -17.21 7.24 -12.33
C VAL A 114 -16.49 6.72 -11.08
N THR A 115 -17.21 6.13 -10.14
CA THR A 115 -16.58 5.52 -8.95
C THR A 115 -15.59 4.43 -9.35
N VAL A 116 -15.96 3.53 -10.26
CA VAL A 116 -15.06 2.49 -10.77
C VAL A 116 -13.85 3.09 -11.48
N VAL A 117 -14.07 4.10 -12.32
CA VAL A 117 -12.97 4.81 -13.00
C VAL A 117 -12.02 5.45 -12.00
N LEU A 118 -12.53 6.07 -10.94
CA LEU A 118 -11.70 6.71 -9.91
C LEU A 118 -10.91 5.70 -9.07
N ILE A 119 -11.44 4.49 -8.82
CA ILE A 119 -10.68 3.41 -8.17
C ILE A 119 -9.46 3.03 -9.03
N VAL A 120 -9.66 2.85 -10.34
CA VAL A 120 -8.55 2.55 -11.26
C VAL A 120 -7.58 3.74 -11.34
N ALA A 121 -8.10 4.97 -11.45
CA ALA A 121 -7.30 6.19 -11.50
C ALA A 121 -6.46 6.41 -10.23
N HIS A 122 -6.95 5.95 -9.07
CA HIS A 122 -6.21 5.99 -7.81
C HIS A 122 -4.91 5.17 -7.92
N GLU A 123 -5.01 3.93 -8.37
CA GLU A 123 -3.83 3.07 -8.57
C GLU A 123 -2.90 3.61 -9.67
N LEU A 124 -3.46 4.15 -10.74
CA LEU A 124 -2.67 4.82 -11.78
C LEU A 124 -1.95 6.06 -11.24
N GLY A 125 -2.53 6.77 -10.28
CA GLY A 125 -1.91 7.90 -9.58
C GLY A 125 -0.62 7.50 -8.84
N HIS A 126 -0.65 6.37 -8.10
CA HIS A 126 0.55 5.80 -7.49
C HIS A 126 1.58 5.41 -8.57
N GLY A 127 1.12 4.75 -9.63
CA GLY A 127 1.98 4.35 -10.74
C GLY A 127 2.65 5.55 -11.42
N LEU A 128 1.91 6.62 -11.66
CA LEU A 128 2.45 7.87 -12.23
C LEU A 128 3.50 8.50 -11.30
N ALA A 129 3.23 8.56 -10.00
CA ALA A 129 4.19 9.07 -9.03
C ALA A 129 5.48 8.21 -8.99
N LEU A 130 5.38 6.89 -9.08
CA LEU A 130 6.54 6.00 -9.21
C LEU A 130 7.34 6.28 -10.48
N LEU A 131 6.66 6.49 -11.62
CA LEU A 131 7.32 6.82 -12.89
C LEU A 131 8.09 8.15 -12.81
N THR A 132 7.56 9.18 -12.14
CA THR A 132 8.28 10.46 -11.96
C THR A 132 9.55 10.30 -11.12
N LEU A 133 9.62 9.27 -10.27
CA LEU A 133 10.81 8.90 -9.49
C LEU A 133 11.75 7.95 -10.25
N GLY A 134 11.47 7.62 -11.52
CA GLY A 134 12.25 6.71 -12.34
C GLY A 134 12.04 5.23 -12.02
N HIS A 135 11.02 4.89 -11.27
CA HIS A 135 10.69 3.50 -10.91
C HIS A 135 9.59 2.95 -11.82
N ARG A 136 9.69 1.66 -12.15
CA ARG A 136 8.66 0.97 -12.95
C ARG A 136 7.56 0.45 -12.01
N PRO A 137 6.31 0.92 -12.15
CA PRO A 137 5.20 0.40 -11.36
C PRO A 137 4.83 -1.01 -11.81
N THR A 138 4.44 -1.83 -10.86
CA THR A 138 3.85 -3.16 -11.08
C THR A 138 2.42 -3.12 -10.55
N PHE A 139 1.47 -3.38 -11.45
CA PHE A 139 0.05 -3.43 -11.09
C PHE A 139 -0.33 -4.87 -10.75
N GLY A 140 -1.11 -5.03 -9.71
CA GLY A 140 -1.56 -6.33 -9.24
C GLY A 140 -2.96 -6.28 -8.67
N VAL A 141 -3.44 -7.46 -8.30
CA VAL A 141 -4.73 -7.64 -7.63
C VAL A 141 -4.47 -8.42 -6.35
N ALA A 142 -4.77 -7.83 -5.22
CA ALA A 142 -4.68 -8.48 -3.92
C ALA A 142 -6.07 -8.86 -3.41
N ARG A 143 -6.18 -10.00 -2.73
CA ARG A 143 -7.40 -10.38 -2.00
C ARG A 143 -7.25 -10.07 -0.53
N VAL A 144 -8.16 -9.27 -0.01
CA VAL A 144 -8.26 -8.99 1.43
C VAL A 144 -9.44 -9.79 1.98
N GLY A 145 -9.14 -10.82 2.77
CA GLY A 145 -10.17 -11.75 3.25
C GLY A 145 -10.74 -12.65 2.14
N ARG A 146 -12.01 -13.03 2.25
CA ARG A 146 -12.67 -13.97 1.32
C ARG A 146 -13.35 -13.29 0.12
N VAL A 147 -13.64 -12.01 0.18
CA VAL A 147 -14.55 -11.33 -0.77
C VAL A 147 -13.97 -10.07 -1.39
N VAL A 148 -13.04 -9.38 -0.71
CA VAL A 148 -12.56 -8.07 -1.17
C VAL A 148 -11.38 -8.26 -2.12
N VAL A 149 -11.55 -7.78 -3.34
CA VAL A 149 -10.48 -7.67 -4.35
C VAL A 149 -10.03 -6.22 -4.38
N VAL A 150 -8.74 -6.00 -4.15
CA VAL A 150 -8.14 -4.66 -4.17
C VAL A 150 -7.13 -4.61 -5.30
N LEU A 151 -7.21 -3.57 -6.11
CA LEU A 151 -6.14 -3.22 -7.05
C LEU A 151 -4.96 -2.72 -6.24
N THR A 152 -3.75 -3.02 -6.67
CA THR A 152 -2.53 -2.60 -5.98
C THR A 152 -1.49 -2.17 -6.98
N THR A 153 -0.83 -1.06 -6.67
CA THR A 153 0.33 -0.58 -7.41
C THR A 153 1.54 -0.61 -6.50
N THR A 154 2.54 -1.38 -6.87
CA THR A 154 3.78 -1.51 -6.10
C THR A 154 4.99 -1.39 -7.02
N ALA A 155 6.13 -1.00 -6.47
CA ALA A 155 7.42 -1.15 -7.12
C ALA A 155 8.20 -2.25 -6.38
N LEU A 156 8.07 -3.50 -6.83
CA LEU A 156 8.65 -4.66 -6.17
C LEU A 156 10.16 -4.52 -6.00
N GLY A 157 10.64 -4.69 -4.76
CA GLY A 157 12.06 -4.63 -4.41
C GLY A 157 12.66 -3.21 -4.43
N VAL A 158 11.87 -2.19 -4.72
CA VAL A 158 12.33 -0.80 -4.70
C VAL A 158 12.29 -0.27 -3.26
N ARG A 159 13.45 0.21 -2.82
CA ARG A 159 13.62 0.86 -1.52
C ARG A 159 13.61 2.36 -1.74
N THR A 160 12.62 3.05 -1.20
CA THR A 160 12.46 4.50 -1.33
C THR A 160 12.81 5.20 -0.03
N SER A 161 13.27 6.44 -0.12
CA SER A 161 13.35 7.30 1.05
C SER A 161 11.93 7.60 1.56
N ARG A 162 11.80 7.95 2.84
CA ARG A 162 10.51 8.31 3.43
C ARG A 162 9.77 9.40 2.63
N ARG A 163 10.47 10.47 2.21
CA ARG A 163 9.85 11.55 1.43
C ARG A 163 9.32 11.08 0.07
N ALA A 164 10.09 10.21 -0.60
CA ALA A 164 9.66 9.62 -1.88
C ALA A 164 8.45 8.70 -1.68
N PHE A 165 8.43 7.92 -0.59
CA PHE A 165 7.30 7.09 -0.22
C PHE A 165 6.05 7.92 0.07
N ASP A 166 6.16 8.97 0.90
CA ASP A 166 5.04 9.89 1.22
C ASP A 166 4.50 10.56 -0.05
N TYR A 167 5.38 10.97 -0.97
CA TYR A 167 4.99 11.54 -2.26
C TYR A 167 4.16 10.54 -3.09
N VAL A 168 4.63 9.29 -3.22
CA VAL A 168 3.89 8.25 -3.96
C VAL A 168 2.55 7.95 -3.30
N ALA A 169 2.54 7.79 -1.98
CA ALA A 169 1.33 7.44 -1.23
C ALA A 169 0.26 8.55 -1.28
N LEU A 170 0.66 9.83 -1.28
CA LEU A 170 -0.28 10.95 -1.26
C LEU A 170 -0.64 11.49 -2.65
N ALA A 171 0.04 11.08 -3.71
CA ALA A 171 -0.20 11.56 -5.06
C ALA A 171 -1.66 11.38 -5.52
N PRO A 172 -2.32 10.20 -5.37
CA PRO A 172 -3.71 10.04 -5.76
C PRO A 172 -4.66 10.96 -4.98
N LEU A 173 -4.42 11.18 -3.69
CA LEU A 173 -5.23 12.10 -2.88
C LEU A 173 -5.26 13.49 -3.52
N VAL A 174 -4.09 14.04 -3.82
CA VAL A 174 -3.98 15.40 -4.38
C VAL A 174 -4.59 15.45 -5.77
N LEU A 175 -4.23 14.52 -6.65
CA LEU A 175 -4.66 14.50 -8.05
C LEU A 175 -6.18 14.30 -8.16
N LEU A 176 -6.73 13.28 -7.52
CA LEU A 176 -8.14 12.94 -7.66
C LEU A 176 -9.04 13.92 -6.91
N THR A 177 -8.63 14.39 -5.73
CA THR A 177 -9.40 15.40 -5.00
C THR A 177 -9.47 16.70 -5.81
N SER A 178 -8.35 17.17 -6.36
CA SER A 178 -8.33 18.39 -7.19
C SER A 178 -9.21 18.23 -8.44
N ALA A 179 -9.10 17.10 -9.13
CA ALA A 179 -9.90 16.82 -10.32
C ALA A 179 -11.40 16.74 -10.02
N THR A 180 -11.79 15.99 -8.99
CA THR A 180 -13.20 15.77 -8.64
C THR A 180 -13.86 17.02 -8.03
N LEU A 181 -13.13 17.80 -7.22
CA LEU A 181 -13.61 19.10 -6.72
C LEU A 181 -13.80 20.10 -7.87
N SER A 182 -12.83 20.18 -8.79
CA SER A 182 -12.95 21.05 -9.97
C SER A 182 -14.14 20.64 -10.83
N TRP A 183 -14.34 19.34 -11.01
CA TRP A 183 -15.50 18.85 -11.74
C TRP A 183 -16.81 19.15 -11.00
N ALA A 184 -16.90 18.94 -9.69
CA ALA A 184 -18.07 19.29 -8.88
C ALA A 184 -18.41 20.77 -9.00
N ALA A 185 -17.40 21.67 -8.97
CA ALA A 185 -17.59 23.10 -9.01
C ALA A 185 -17.92 23.61 -10.41
N TYR A 186 -17.22 23.17 -11.46
CA TYR A 186 -17.25 23.83 -12.78
C TYR A 186 -17.65 22.88 -13.92
N GLY A 187 -17.65 21.57 -13.69
CA GLY A 187 -17.90 20.59 -14.75
C GLY A 187 -19.40 20.43 -15.10
N PRO A 188 -19.72 19.91 -16.27
CA PRO A 188 -21.10 19.52 -16.60
C PRO A 188 -21.54 18.41 -15.64
N MET A 189 -22.81 18.38 -15.23
CA MET A 189 -23.34 17.40 -14.28
C MET A 189 -22.50 17.29 -12.99
N GLY A 190 -21.98 18.41 -12.47
CA GLY A 190 -21.07 18.44 -11.32
C GLY A 190 -21.57 17.70 -10.08
N GLY A 191 -22.90 17.60 -9.89
CA GLY A 191 -23.49 16.79 -8.82
C GLY A 191 -23.12 15.29 -8.90
N ALA A 192 -22.87 14.75 -10.11
CA ALA A 192 -22.42 13.38 -10.28
C ALA A 192 -20.98 13.13 -9.78
N ALA A 193 -20.19 14.19 -9.53
CA ALA A 193 -18.85 14.08 -8.96
C ALA A 193 -18.85 13.98 -7.42
N VAL A 194 -19.96 14.37 -6.76
CA VAL A 194 -20.03 14.48 -5.29
C VAL A 194 -19.79 13.13 -4.61
N VAL A 195 -20.55 12.13 -4.99
CA VAL A 195 -20.44 10.79 -4.39
C VAL A 195 -19.12 10.09 -4.76
N PRO A 196 -18.72 10.00 -6.05
CA PRO A 196 -17.45 9.40 -6.41
C PRO A 196 -16.25 10.15 -5.80
N GLY A 197 -16.27 11.47 -5.77
CA GLY A 197 -15.25 12.28 -5.12
C GLY A 197 -15.13 12.00 -3.62
N ALA A 198 -16.24 11.78 -2.91
CA ALA A 198 -16.22 11.38 -1.52
C ALA A 198 -15.55 10.00 -1.33
N PHE A 199 -15.82 9.05 -2.22
CA PHE A 199 -15.22 7.72 -2.16
C PHE A 199 -13.70 7.71 -2.41
N THR A 200 -13.15 8.68 -3.14
CA THR A 200 -11.68 8.80 -3.28
C THR A 200 -11.02 9.02 -1.92
N TRP A 201 -11.66 9.74 -1.01
CA TRP A 201 -11.16 9.98 0.35
C TRP A 201 -11.21 8.72 1.22
N ALA A 202 -12.16 7.80 0.99
CA ALA A 202 -12.17 6.50 1.65
C ALA A 202 -10.92 5.67 1.30
N GLY A 203 -10.57 5.62 0.01
CA GLY A 203 -9.41 4.88 -0.50
C GLY A 203 -8.09 5.34 0.13
N VAL A 204 -7.96 6.64 0.35
CA VAL A 204 -6.75 7.24 0.93
C VAL A 204 -6.50 6.84 2.39
N SER A 205 -7.49 6.35 3.12
CA SER A 205 -7.29 5.96 4.54
C SER A 205 -6.19 4.93 4.74
N GLY A 206 -6.04 3.99 3.80
CA GLY A 206 -4.95 3.02 3.77
C GLY A 206 -3.59 3.69 3.57
N ASP A 207 -3.50 4.59 2.59
CA ASP A 207 -2.26 5.32 2.28
C ASP A 207 -1.82 6.20 3.45
N LEU A 208 -2.77 6.91 4.08
CA LEU A 208 -2.50 7.69 5.29
C LEU A 208 -1.99 6.84 6.45
N ALA A 209 -2.51 5.63 6.62
CA ALA A 209 -2.02 4.70 7.62
C ALA A 209 -0.57 4.24 7.33
N LEU A 210 -0.24 3.98 6.06
CA LEU A 210 1.11 3.66 5.61
C LEU A 210 2.06 4.83 5.83
N VAL A 211 1.67 6.06 5.46
CA VAL A 211 2.42 7.30 5.70
C VAL A 211 2.63 7.53 7.20
N ALA A 212 1.57 7.39 8.01
CA ALA A 212 1.67 7.51 9.46
C ALA A 212 2.61 6.46 10.08
N ARG A 213 2.68 5.25 9.51
CA ARG A 213 3.63 4.23 9.94
C ARG A 213 5.05 4.57 9.49
N ALA A 214 5.23 4.98 8.24
CA ALA A 214 6.50 5.40 7.69
C ALA A 214 7.07 6.59 8.47
N SER A 215 6.22 7.53 8.90
CA SER A 215 6.63 8.71 9.66
C SER A 215 7.25 8.40 11.03
N ARG A 216 6.97 7.24 11.59
CA ARG A 216 7.49 6.76 12.88
C ARG A 216 8.78 5.97 12.74
N THR A 217 9.33 5.81 11.53
CA THR A 217 10.61 5.12 11.33
C THR A 217 11.80 6.07 11.61
N PRO A 218 12.94 5.54 12.04
CA PRO A 218 14.15 6.35 12.21
C PRO A 218 14.53 7.09 10.93
N GLN A 219 15.14 8.26 11.08
CA GLN A 219 15.66 9.01 9.92
C GLN A 219 16.72 8.18 9.18
N GLY A 220 16.70 8.25 7.85
CA GLY A 220 17.59 7.44 7.02
C GLY A 220 17.12 6.02 6.75
N SER A 221 15.98 5.59 7.34
CA SER A 221 15.36 4.30 6.96
C SER A 221 14.88 4.33 5.52
N LEU A 222 15.05 3.21 4.82
CA LEU A 222 14.45 2.98 3.51
C LEU A 222 13.17 2.16 3.67
N ILE A 223 12.16 2.51 2.89
CA ILE A 223 10.83 1.90 2.92
C ILE A 223 10.62 1.17 1.61
N GLU A 224 10.24 -0.09 1.73
CA GLU A 224 9.82 -0.95 0.62
C GLU A 224 8.34 -1.24 0.79
N ASP A 225 7.55 -0.85 -0.21
CA ASP A 225 6.12 -1.14 -0.23
C ASP A 225 5.87 -2.62 -0.51
N ARG A 226 4.93 -3.19 0.23
CA ARG A 226 4.48 -4.58 0.10
C ARG A 226 2.96 -4.62 -0.03
N GLN A 227 2.43 -5.57 -0.77
CA GLN A 227 0.98 -5.71 -0.99
C GLN A 227 0.13 -5.70 0.30
N THR A 228 0.71 -6.06 1.45
CA THR A 228 -0.01 -6.17 2.72
C THR A 228 0.58 -5.32 3.83
N GLY A 229 1.47 -4.36 3.52
CA GLY A 229 2.13 -3.53 4.52
C GLY A 229 3.46 -2.99 4.06
N LEU A 230 4.37 -2.73 4.99
CA LEU A 230 5.67 -2.13 4.71
C LEU A 230 6.81 -3.03 5.15
N ARG A 231 7.89 -3.01 4.38
CA ARG A 231 9.19 -3.50 4.82
C ARG A 231 10.11 -2.32 5.08
N ILE A 232 10.54 -2.18 6.32
CA ILE A 232 11.35 -1.05 6.79
C ILE A 232 12.79 -1.53 6.92
N HIS A 233 13.71 -0.87 6.22
CA HIS A 233 15.13 -1.11 6.28
C HIS A 233 15.76 0.00 7.15
N PRO A 234 16.22 -0.31 8.37
CA PRO A 234 16.88 0.67 9.23
C PRO A 234 18.18 1.21 8.60
N PRO A 235 18.62 2.42 8.96
CA PRO A 235 19.90 2.94 8.49
C PRO A 235 21.07 2.08 9.01
N GLU A 236 22.09 1.87 8.20
CA GLU A 236 23.23 1.00 8.51
C GLU A 236 24.00 1.42 9.77
N ASN A 237 23.99 2.71 10.13
CA ASN A 237 24.74 3.24 11.27
C ASN A 237 24.12 2.97 12.65
N THR A 238 22.94 2.36 12.74
CA THR A 238 22.29 2.11 14.05
C THR A 238 22.97 0.96 14.80
N ALA A 239 23.63 0.04 14.10
CA ALA A 239 24.34 -1.09 14.70
C ALA A 239 25.64 -0.66 15.45
N ALA A 240 26.27 0.43 15.02
CA ALA A 240 27.54 0.88 15.61
C ALA A 240 27.38 1.65 16.93
N ARG A 241 26.19 2.14 17.28
CA ARG A 241 25.95 2.90 18.52
C ARG A 241 25.57 2.03 19.73
N GLY A 242 25.06 0.81 19.51
CA GLY A 242 24.63 -0.08 20.59
C GLY A 242 25.74 -0.84 21.31
N HIS A 243 27.03 -0.64 20.96
CA HIS A 243 28.15 -1.38 21.53
C HIS A 243 29.11 -0.49 22.36
N ARG A 244 28.70 0.74 22.73
CA ARG A 244 29.55 1.68 23.50
C ARG A 244 28.97 2.05 24.87
N ASP A 245 27.97 1.34 25.36
CA ASP A 245 27.41 1.55 26.72
C ASP A 245 27.69 0.33 27.60
#